data_8314c658538b35eb09ceed7c4b002972
#
_entry.id   8314c658538b35eb09ceed7c4b002972
#
_cell.length_a   1.000
_cell.length_b   1.000
_cell.length_c   1.000
_cell.angle_alpha   90.00
_cell.angle_beta   90.00
_cell.angle_gamma   90.00
#
_symmetry.space_group_name_H-M   'P 1'
#
loop_
_entity.id
_entity.type
_entity.pdbx_description
1 polymer ?
#
loop_
_entity_poly.entity_id
_entity_poly.type
_entity_poly.pdbx_seq_one_letter_code
_entity_poly.pdbx_strand_id
1 'polypeptide(L)'
;MMMKKQSEMPQNQTIKTVFEPATGKVELSQEISGTKSTLSADEKRAILRARAQTLAIEKTDESVSEEFLEIIGFRLSTETYGIETAFVREVYPLKDFTMLPGIPAFVLGIINVRGQIISVIDLKKFFNLPGKGLGELNKVIIIKNDRMEFGILADVILGTQLIPVASIQTSLPKISGIGGEYLKGVTAEHLIMLDAKNILEDEKIIVNQ
;
A
#
# COMPACT_ATOMS: atom_id res chain seq x y z
N MET A 1 -44.89 -38.96 -31.23
CA MET A 1 -45.40 -39.61 -30.00
C MET A 1 -44.35 -39.42 -28.90
N MET A 2 -44.76 -38.85 -27.75
CA MET A 2 -44.07 -38.76 -26.48
C MET A 2 -42.86 -37.77 -26.41
N MET A 3 -42.70 -36.99 -25.46
CA MET A 3 -43.48 -36.38 -24.36
C MET A 3 -42.56 -35.31 -23.79
N LYS A 4 -43.11 -34.12 -23.58
CA LYS A 4 -42.50 -33.00 -22.83
C LYS A 4 -42.20 -33.44 -21.39
N LYS A 5 -41.04 -33.08 -20.88
CA LYS A 5 -40.81 -32.97 -19.46
C LYS A 5 -40.25 -31.57 -19.16
N GLN A 6 -41.12 -30.72 -18.72
CA GLN A 6 -40.84 -29.49 -18.03
C GLN A 6 -40.29 -29.86 -16.64
N SER A 7 -39.20 -29.28 -16.23
CA SER A 7 -38.79 -29.23 -14.83
C SER A 7 -38.66 -27.78 -14.40
N GLU A 8 -39.49 -27.48 -13.43
CA GLU A 8 -39.69 -26.19 -12.78
C GLU A 8 -38.41 -25.65 -12.12
N MET A 9 -38.20 -24.33 -12.23
CA MET A 9 -37.24 -23.59 -11.44
C MET A 9 -37.81 -23.34 -10.05
N PRO A 10 -37.04 -23.44 -8.95
CA PRO A 10 -37.43 -22.96 -7.66
C PRO A 10 -37.26 -21.44 -7.55
N GLN A 11 -38.29 -20.83 -7.02
CA GLN A 11 -38.41 -19.40 -6.79
C GLN A 11 -37.43 -18.87 -5.77
N ASN A 12 -36.90 -17.72 -6.12
CA ASN A 12 -36.03 -16.86 -5.36
C ASN A 12 -36.73 -16.33 -4.09
N GLN A 13 -36.38 -16.81 -2.90
CA GLN A 13 -36.83 -16.21 -1.64
C GLN A 13 -35.91 -15.07 -1.26
N THR A 14 -36.42 -13.87 -1.44
CA THR A 14 -35.81 -12.62 -0.94
C THR A 14 -35.95 -12.57 0.57
N ILE A 15 -34.85 -12.78 1.31
CA ILE A 15 -34.80 -12.53 2.73
C ILE A 15 -34.58 -11.02 2.94
N LYS A 16 -35.64 -10.32 3.30
CA LYS A 16 -35.57 -8.96 3.84
C LYS A 16 -35.14 -9.05 5.30
N THR A 17 -33.90 -8.73 5.59
CA THR A 17 -33.45 -8.50 6.96
C THR A 17 -33.86 -7.08 7.34
N VAL A 18 -34.93 -6.98 8.13
CA VAL A 18 -35.35 -5.73 8.79
C VAL A 18 -34.50 -5.61 10.04
N PHE A 19 -33.69 -4.56 10.11
CA PHE A 19 -32.93 -4.20 11.30
C PHE A 19 -33.78 -3.23 12.15
N GLU A 20 -34.35 -3.73 13.22
CA GLU A 20 -34.97 -2.87 14.27
C GLU A 20 -33.92 -2.52 15.32
N PRO A 21 -33.78 -1.25 15.71
CA PRO A 21 -32.93 -0.87 16.82
C PRO A 21 -33.71 -1.10 18.16
N ALA A 22 -33.29 -2.09 18.93
CA ALA A 22 -33.78 -2.33 20.26
C ALA A 22 -33.27 -1.24 21.22
N THR A 23 -34.12 -0.30 21.55
CA THR A 23 -33.99 0.60 22.70
C THR A 23 -34.34 -0.17 23.97
N GLY A 24 -33.34 -0.78 24.57
CA GLY A 24 -33.45 -1.39 25.90
C GLY A 24 -33.22 -0.35 26.99
N LYS A 25 -34.29 0.26 27.47
CA LYS A 25 -34.32 0.90 28.79
C LYS A 25 -34.24 -0.19 29.85
N VAL A 26 -33.11 -0.30 30.53
CA VAL A 26 -33.01 -1.05 31.77
C VAL A 26 -33.27 -0.09 32.91
N GLU A 27 -34.50 -0.11 33.44
CA GLU A 27 -34.81 0.44 34.76
C GLU A 27 -34.28 -0.53 35.82
N LEU A 28 -33.18 -0.18 36.45
CA LEU A 28 -32.72 -0.80 37.70
C LEU A 28 -33.10 0.12 38.85
N SER A 29 -34.36 -0.04 39.30
CA SER A 29 -34.80 0.41 40.63
C SER A 29 -34.35 -0.67 41.61
N GLN A 30 -33.23 -0.50 42.27
CA GLN A 30 -32.93 -1.13 43.53
C GLN A 30 -32.42 -0.08 44.51
N GLU A 31 -33.24 0.23 45.45
CA GLU A 31 -32.92 0.93 46.67
C GLU A 31 -31.81 0.20 47.41
N ILE A 32 -30.62 0.80 47.46
CA ILE A 32 -29.61 0.46 48.44
C ILE A 32 -29.55 1.62 49.41
N SER A 33 -30.40 1.49 50.42
CA SER A 33 -30.28 2.20 51.69
C SER A 33 -29.04 1.67 52.40
N GLY A 34 -28.14 2.55 52.80
CA GLY A 34 -27.21 2.23 53.88
C GLY A 34 -25.74 2.46 53.56
N THR A 35 -25.21 3.41 54.25
CA THR A 35 -23.79 3.63 54.62
C THR A 35 -22.94 4.39 53.61
N LYS A 36 -23.01 5.71 53.67
CA LYS A 36 -21.92 6.60 53.25
C LYS A 36 -20.71 6.32 54.16
N SER A 37 -19.94 5.31 53.82
CA SER A 37 -18.55 5.18 54.27
C SER A 37 -17.72 6.27 53.57
N THR A 38 -17.57 7.39 54.24
CA THR A 38 -16.64 8.44 53.81
C THR A 38 -15.23 7.89 54.00
N LEU A 39 -14.66 7.34 52.93
CA LEU A 39 -13.25 6.99 52.90
C LEU A 39 -12.42 8.16 53.41
N SER A 40 -11.52 7.89 54.34
CA SER A 40 -10.64 8.92 54.88
C SER A 40 -9.75 9.54 53.76
N ALA A 41 -9.25 10.73 53.98
CA ALA A 41 -8.40 11.39 53.00
C ALA A 41 -7.16 10.55 52.66
N ASP A 42 -6.69 9.77 53.61
CA ASP A 42 -5.51 8.92 53.43
C ASP A 42 -5.83 7.64 52.62
N GLU A 43 -7.00 7.04 52.81
CA GLU A 43 -7.48 5.92 52.01
C GLU A 43 -7.72 6.34 50.55
N LYS A 44 -8.28 7.52 50.29
CA LYS A 44 -8.44 8.07 48.93
C LYS A 44 -7.08 8.30 48.25
N ARG A 45 -6.11 8.82 49.01
CA ARG A 45 -4.74 9.02 48.50
C ARG A 45 -4.04 7.68 48.19
N ALA A 46 -4.24 6.66 49.02
CA ALA A 46 -3.70 5.32 48.79
C ALA A 46 -4.27 4.69 47.51
N ILE A 47 -5.61 4.77 47.30
CA ILE A 47 -6.30 4.28 46.12
C ILE A 47 -5.84 5.02 44.88
N LEU A 48 -5.68 6.35 44.94
CA LEU A 48 -5.19 7.15 43.81
C LEU A 48 -3.73 6.84 43.45
N ARG A 49 -2.88 6.61 44.46
CA ARG A 49 -1.49 6.20 44.24
C ARG A 49 -1.41 4.79 43.63
N ALA A 50 -2.21 3.84 44.10
CA ALA A 50 -2.25 2.50 43.52
C ALA A 50 -2.71 2.53 42.06
N ARG A 51 -3.75 3.29 41.74
CA ARG A 51 -4.22 3.47 40.36
C ARG A 51 -3.18 4.19 39.50
N ALA A 52 -2.51 5.22 40.02
CA ALA A 52 -1.45 5.91 39.31
C ALA A 52 -0.24 4.99 39.03
N GLN A 53 0.11 4.11 39.97
CA GLN A 53 1.14 3.10 39.77
C GLN A 53 0.75 2.07 38.72
N THR A 54 -0.50 1.57 38.74
CA THR A 54 -0.99 0.63 37.74
C THR A 54 -0.98 1.25 36.35
N LEU A 55 -1.44 2.51 36.20
CA LEU A 55 -1.40 3.25 34.95
C LEU A 55 0.02 3.62 34.49
N ALA A 56 0.95 3.77 35.43
CA ALA A 56 2.36 4.01 35.11
C ALA A 56 3.09 2.73 34.65
N ILE A 57 2.66 1.56 35.14
CA ILE A 57 3.22 0.27 34.71
C ILE A 57 2.70 -0.14 33.32
N GLU A 58 1.47 0.28 32.94
CA GLU A 58 0.95 0.07 31.57
C GLU A 58 1.64 0.94 30.51
N LYS A 59 2.50 1.88 30.90
CA LYS A 59 3.28 2.73 29.98
C LYS A 59 4.72 2.28 29.78
N THR A 60 5.08 1.09 30.29
CA THR A 60 6.34 0.43 29.87
C THR A 60 6.04 -0.68 28.85
N ASP A 61 5.11 -0.43 27.93
CA ASP A 61 5.32 -0.95 26.60
C ASP A 61 6.56 -0.21 26.07
N GLU A 62 7.66 -0.93 25.98
CA GLU A 62 8.63 -0.66 24.94
C GLU A 62 7.86 -0.76 23.64
N SER A 63 7.15 0.30 23.27
CA SER A 63 6.76 0.52 21.89
C SER A 63 8.10 0.64 21.16
N VAL A 64 8.62 -0.50 20.71
CA VAL A 64 9.43 -0.53 19.51
C VAL A 64 8.58 0.30 18.57
N SER A 65 8.96 1.55 18.34
CA SER A 65 8.28 2.41 17.39
C SER A 65 8.44 1.68 16.06
N GLU A 66 7.41 0.90 15.69
CA GLU A 66 7.41 0.22 14.40
C GLU A 66 7.55 1.32 13.37
N GLU A 67 8.70 1.35 12.75
CA GLU A 67 8.96 2.28 11.66
C GLU A 67 8.16 1.82 10.45
N PHE A 68 7.26 2.68 9.97
CA PHE A 68 6.46 2.42 8.79
C PHE A 68 7.01 3.19 7.59
N LEU A 69 6.95 2.54 6.45
CA LEU A 69 7.29 3.13 5.18
C LEU A 69 6.02 3.32 4.35
N GLU A 70 5.78 4.54 3.91
CA GLU A 70 4.68 4.82 2.98
C GLU A 70 5.14 4.57 1.55
N ILE A 71 4.37 3.74 0.84
CA ILE A 71 4.71 3.31 -0.52
C ILE A 71 3.54 3.51 -1.48
N ILE A 72 3.83 3.62 -2.76
CA ILE A 72 2.87 3.37 -3.84
C ILE A 72 3.05 1.95 -4.32
N GLY A 73 2.00 1.14 -4.13
CA GLY A 73 1.91 -0.20 -4.71
C GLY A 73 1.46 -0.13 -6.17
N PHE A 74 2.10 -0.92 -7.03
CA PHE A 74 1.74 -1.01 -8.43
C PHE A 74 2.09 -2.38 -9.01
N ARG A 75 1.56 -2.69 -10.19
CA ARG A 75 1.79 -3.97 -10.87
C ARG A 75 2.59 -3.78 -12.14
N LEU A 76 3.56 -4.68 -12.33
CA LEU A 76 4.26 -4.88 -13.59
C LEU A 76 4.07 -6.34 -13.98
N SER A 77 3.39 -6.60 -15.09
CA SER A 77 3.02 -7.96 -15.54
C SER A 77 2.18 -8.69 -14.47
N THR A 78 2.74 -9.72 -13.86
CA THR A 78 2.08 -10.55 -12.83
C THR A 78 2.52 -10.24 -11.41
N GLU A 79 3.59 -9.46 -11.25
CA GLU A 79 4.20 -9.18 -9.96
C GLU A 79 3.78 -7.82 -9.40
N THR A 80 3.77 -7.74 -8.08
CA THR A 80 3.43 -6.51 -7.36
C THR A 80 4.69 -5.86 -6.84
N TYR A 81 4.81 -4.57 -7.11
CA TYR A 81 5.96 -3.74 -6.72
C TYR A 81 5.51 -2.61 -5.81
N GLY A 82 6.42 -2.15 -4.98
CA GLY A 82 6.27 -0.96 -4.15
C GLY A 82 7.43 0.00 -4.35
N ILE A 83 7.13 1.29 -4.31
CA ILE A 83 8.12 2.36 -4.32
C ILE A 83 7.77 3.38 -3.23
N GLU A 84 8.77 3.90 -2.53
CA GLU A 84 8.57 4.87 -1.46
C GLU A 84 7.95 6.17 -1.99
N THR A 85 6.90 6.64 -1.32
CA THR A 85 6.20 7.89 -1.71
C THR A 85 7.11 9.11 -1.63
N ALA A 86 8.14 9.07 -0.79
CA ALA A 86 9.13 10.14 -0.66
C ALA A 86 9.86 10.48 -1.99
N PHE A 87 9.99 9.50 -2.89
CA PHE A 87 10.57 9.69 -4.23
C PHE A 87 9.54 9.97 -5.30
N VAL A 88 8.23 9.82 -4.99
CA VAL A 88 7.17 9.97 -5.99
C VAL A 88 6.67 11.41 -6.01
N ARG A 89 6.73 12.03 -7.17
CA ARG A 89 6.15 13.34 -7.42
C ARG A 89 4.64 13.26 -7.64
N GLU A 90 4.23 12.42 -8.61
CA GLU A 90 2.84 12.21 -8.97
C GLU A 90 2.65 10.94 -9.82
N VAL A 91 1.41 10.47 -9.92
CA VAL A 91 1.00 9.42 -10.84
C VAL A 91 0.20 10.03 -11.97
N TYR A 92 0.66 9.83 -13.20
CA TYR A 92 0.09 10.45 -14.40
C TYR A 92 -0.52 9.39 -15.34
N PRO A 93 -1.71 9.59 -15.91
CA PRO A 93 -2.24 8.66 -16.90
C PRO A 93 -1.44 8.74 -18.19
N LEU A 94 -0.97 7.59 -18.70
CA LEU A 94 -0.31 7.55 -19.99
C LEU A 94 -1.38 7.66 -21.10
N LYS A 95 -1.50 8.83 -21.71
CA LYS A 95 -2.41 9.06 -22.84
C LYS A 95 -1.62 9.09 -24.15
N ASP A 96 -0.71 10.04 -24.26
CA ASP A 96 0.11 10.27 -25.44
C ASP A 96 1.57 10.29 -25.03
N PHE A 97 2.42 9.71 -25.85
CA PHE A 97 3.88 9.78 -25.72
C PHE A 97 4.53 9.87 -27.07
N THR A 98 5.71 10.45 -27.11
CA THR A 98 6.51 10.57 -28.32
C THR A 98 7.72 9.64 -28.21
N MET A 99 7.82 8.69 -29.13
CA MET A 99 9.02 7.86 -29.25
C MET A 99 10.18 8.67 -29.83
N LEU A 100 11.37 8.47 -29.29
CA LEU A 100 12.58 9.09 -29.78
C LEU A 100 13.40 8.06 -30.58
N PRO A 101 14.01 8.43 -31.72
CA PRO A 101 14.89 7.52 -32.44
C PRO A 101 16.21 7.34 -31.68
N GLY A 102 16.81 6.13 -31.80
CA GLY A 102 18.15 5.86 -31.27
C GLY A 102 18.24 5.66 -29.74
N ILE A 103 17.11 5.64 -29.02
CA ILE A 103 17.08 5.41 -27.56
C ILE A 103 17.12 3.92 -27.22
N PRO A 104 17.60 3.55 -26.03
CA PRO A 104 17.54 2.17 -25.53
C PRO A 104 16.11 1.61 -25.52
N ALA A 105 15.96 0.30 -25.73
CA ALA A 105 14.65 -0.36 -25.84
C ALA A 105 13.78 -0.24 -24.59
N PHE A 106 14.38 -0.03 -23.40
CA PHE A 106 13.67 0.17 -22.15
C PHE A 106 13.10 1.58 -21.98
N VAL A 107 13.57 2.57 -22.76
CA VAL A 107 12.97 3.90 -22.78
C VAL A 107 11.77 3.88 -23.72
N LEU A 108 10.58 4.13 -23.19
CA LEU A 108 9.35 4.17 -23.97
C LEU A 108 9.33 5.40 -24.89
N GLY A 109 9.79 6.53 -24.40
CA GLY A 109 9.75 7.83 -25.04
C GLY A 109 9.59 8.95 -24.02
N ILE A 110 9.02 10.07 -24.46
CA ILE A 110 8.76 11.24 -23.63
C ILE A 110 7.28 11.57 -23.57
N ILE A 111 6.84 12.14 -22.45
CA ILE A 111 5.49 12.69 -22.24
C ILE A 111 5.58 14.15 -21.82
N ASN A 112 4.51 14.90 -22.08
CA ASN A 112 4.38 16.26 -21.58
C ASN A 112 3.45 16.26 -20.36
N VAL A 113 4.00 16.59 -19.19
CA VAL A 113 3.26 16.72 -17.95
C VAL A 113 3.26 18.16 -17.51
N ARG A 114 2.14 18.85 -17.71
CA ARG A 114 1.97 20.28 -17.34
C ARG A 114 3.05 21.22 -17.92
N GLY A 115 3.47 20.96 -19.17
CA GLY A 115 4.50 21.74 -19.84
C GLY A 115 5.94 21.28 -19.59
N GLN A 116 6.14 20.28 -18.76
CA GLN A 116 7.44 19.68 -18.50
C GLN A 116 7.59 18.38 -19.28
N ILE A 117 8.73 18.20 -19.95
CA ILE A 117 9.04 16.97 -20.71
C ILE A 117 9.67 15.96 -19.76
N ILE A 118 9.03 14.80 -19.66
CA ILE A 118 9.45 13.69 -18.76
C ILE A 118 9.73 12.46 -19.63
N SER A 119 10.91 11.85 -19.47
CA SER A 119 11.21 10.56 -20.06
C SER A 119 10.47 9.44 -19.35
N VAL A 120 9.97 8.45 -20.08
CA VAL A 120 9.26 7.29 -19.50
C VAL A 120 10.06 6.02 -19.75
N ILE A 121 10.27 5.26 -18.69
CA ILE A 121 11.02 4.01 -18.68
C ILE A 121 10.06 2.84 -18.46
N ASP A 122 10.20 1.80 -19.27
CA ASP A 122 9.56 0.51 -19.08
C ASP A 122 10.49 -0.43 -18.30
N LEU A 123 10.27 -0.53 -17.00
CA LEU A 123 11.06 -1.39 -16.12
C LEU A 123 10.94 -2.87 -16.50
N LYS A 124 9.86 -3.30 -17.17
CA LYS A 124 9.74 -4.68 -17.66
C LYS A 124 10.82 -4.97 -18.67
N LYS A 125 11.08 -4.05 -19.57
CA LYS A 125 12.16 -4.17 -20.56
C LYS A 125 13.54 -4.00 -19.93
N PHE A 126 13.67 -3.08 -18.98
CA PHE A 126 14.93 -2.83 -18.28
C PHE A 126 15.39 -4.06 -17.48
N PHE A 127 14.45 -4.74 -16.82
CA PHE A 127 14.72 -5.95 -16.03
C PHE A 127 14.56 -7.26 -16.82
N ASN A 128 14.27 -7.21 -18.12
CA ASN A 128 13.97 -8.39 -18.95
C ASN A 128 12.83 -9.25 -18.41
N LEU A 129 11.82 -8.62 -17.82
CA LEU A 129 10.63 -9.31 -17.31
C LEU A 129 9.69 -9.69 -18.46
N PRO A 130 9.00 -10.82 -18.37
CA PRO A 130 7.95 -11.15 -19.33
C PRO A 130 6.83 -10.11 -19.22
N GLY A 131 6.35 -9.59 -20.34
CA GLY A 131 5.31 -8.57 -20.33
C GLY A 131 4.48 -8.58 -21.60
N LYS A 132 3.21 -8.23 -21.44
CA LYS A 132 2.33 -7.81 -22.53
C LYS A 132 2.70 -6.37 -22.88
N GLY A 133 2.47 -5.95 -24.13
CA GLY A 133 2.66 -4.57 -24.56
C GLY A 133 1.83 -3.55 -23.74
N LEU A 134 1.81 -2.31 -24.20
CA LEU A 134 1.02 -1.23 -23.59
C LEU A 134 -0.47 -1.58 -23.57
N GLY A 135 -1.12 -1.37 -22.45
CA GLY A 135 -2.56 -1.46 -22.27
C GLY A 135 -3.21 -0.07 -22.13
N GLU A 136 -4.52 0.01 -22.24
CA GLU A 136 -5.25 1.29 -22.12
C GLU A 136 -5.20 1.89 -20.71
N LEU A 137 -4.93 1.09 -19.69
CA LEU A 137 -4.92 1.51 -18.29
C LEU A 137 -3.55 1.88 -17.75
N ASN A 138 -2.52 1.86 -18.60
CA ASN A 138 -1.17 2.17 -18.17
C ASN A 138 -1.07 3.56 -17.53
N LYS A 139 -0.29 3.63 -16.46
CA LYS A 139 0.02 4.84 -15.71
C LYS A 139 1.52 5.06 -15.69
N VAL A 140 1.91 6.28 -15.44
CA VAL A 140 3.31 6.67 -15.25
C VAL A 140 3.47 7.16 -13.83
N ILE A 141 4.33 6.51 -13.04
CA ILE A 141 4.74 6.97 -11.72
C ILE A 141 5.95 7.87 -11.94
N ILE A 142 5.81 9.16 -11.72
CA ILE A 142 6.90 10.12 -11.87
C ILE A 142 7.68 10.13 -10.57
N ILE A 143 8.93 9.69 -10.66
CA ILE A 143 9.87 9.68 -9.54
C ILE A 143 10.97 10.72 -9.74
N LYS A 144 11.45 11.25 -8.62
CA LYS A 144 12.48 12.30 -8.63
C LYS A 144 13.39 12.26 -7.41
N ASN A 145 14.57 12.79 -7.60
CA ASN A 145 15.47 13.26 -6.54
C ASN A 145 15.95 14.68 -6.90
N ASP A 146 16.99 15.17 -6.23
CA ASP A 146 17.56 16.50 -6.49
C ASP A 146 18.26 16.63 -7.85
N ARG A 147 18.59 15.50 -8.51
CA ARG A 147 19.37 15.47 -9.73
C ARG A 147 18.61 15.00 -10.95
N MET A 148 17.63 14.11 -10.74
CA MET A 148 16.97 13.41 -11.84
C MET A 148 15.47 13.27 -11.59
N GLU A 149 14.73 13.28 -12.70
CA GLU A 149 13.29 13.05 -12.73
C GLU A 149 12.91 12.28 -13.99
N PHE A 150 12.19 11.18 -13.84
CA PHE A 150 11.61 10.42 -14.94
C PHE A 150 10.38 9.63 -14.52
N GLY A 151 9.66 9.09 -15.48
CA GLY A 151 8.47 8.28 -15.25
C GLY A 151 8.75 6.79 -15.37
N ILE A 152 8.17 6.01 -14.49
CA ILE A 152 8.13 4.54 -14.54
C ILE A 152 6.77 4.12 -15.08
N LEU A 153 6.75 3.32 -16.15
CA LEU A 153 5.52 2.74 -16.68
C LEU A 153 4.99 1.67 -15.75
N ALA A 154 3.74 1.80 -15.30
CA ALA A 154 3.03 0.81 -14.49
C ALA A 154 1.79 0.31 -15.23
N ASP A 155 1.50 -1.00 -15.14
CA ASP A 155 0.30 -1.59 -15.74
C ASP A 155 -0.95 -1.24 -14.92
N VAL A 156 -0.86 -1.30 -13.59
CA VAL A 156 -1.95 -0.95 -12.65
C VAL A 156 -1.37 -0.29 -11.41
N ILE A 157 -1.99 0.76 -10.92
CA ILE A 157 -1.68 1.35 -9.62
C ILE A 157 -2.62 0.75 -8.57
N LEU A 158 -2.06 0.26 -7.47
CA LEU A 158 -2.78 -0.35 -6.36
C LEU A 158 -3.09 0.65 -5.23
N GLY A 159 -2.51 1.85 -5.30
CA GLY A 159 -2.68 2.89 -4.29
C GLY A 159 -1.54 2.99 -3.30
N THR A 160 -1.74 3.86 -2.30
CA THR A 160 -0.77 4.10 -1.22
C THR A 160 -0.99 3.12 -0.08
N GLN A 161 0.09 2.61 0.51
CA GLN A 161 0.09 1.65 1.60
C GLN A 161 1.17 2.01 2.63
N LEU A 162 0.91 1.70 3.90
CA LEU A 162 1.89 1.75 4.96
C LEU A 162 2.38 0.33 5.24
N ILE A 163 3.66 0.10 5.16
CA ILE A 163 4.27 -1.20 5.45
C ILE A 163 5.28 -1.07 6.59
N PRO A 164 5.32 -2.02 7.55
CA PRO A 164 6.36 -2.03 8.58
C PRO A 164 7.72 -2.25 7.93
N VAL A 165 8.72 -1.43 8.27
CA VAL A 165 10.09 -1.62 7.75
C VAL A 165 10.64 -3.00 8.11
N ALA A 166 10.30 -3.51 9.30
CA ALA A 166 10.67 -4.83 9.77
C ALA A 166 10.10 -5.99 8.91
N SER A 167 9.03 -5.75 8.13
CA SER A 167 8.45 -6.76 7.24
C SER A 167 9.24 -6.94 5.93
N ILE A 168 10.16 -6.03 5.61
CA ILE A 168 10.96 -6.05 4.39
C ILE A 168 12.17 -6.96 4.59
N GLN A 169 12.16 -8.09 3.93
CA GLN A 169 13.28 -9.04 3.93
C GLN A 169 14.30 -8.63 2.88
N THR A 170 15.50 -8.26 3.31
CA THR A 170 16.61 -7.82 2.44
C THR A 170 17.44 -9.00 1.90
N SER A 171 17.38 -10.17 2.56
CA SER A 171 18.06 -11.39 2.10
C SER A 171 17.27 -12.04 0.96
N LEU A 172 17.48 -11.59 -0.26
CA LEU A 172 16.74 -12.10 -1.40
C LEU A 172 17.48 -13.24 -2.09
N PRO A 173 16.81 -14.40 -2.34
CA PRO A 173 17.23 -15.25 -3.43
C PRO A 173 17.16 -14.42 -4.72
N LYS A 174 18.08 -14.62 -5.66
CA LYS A 174 18.10 -13.90 -6.94
C LYS A 174 16.70 -13.94 -7.56
N ILE A 175 15.99 -12.80 -7.49
CA ILE A 175 14.72 -12.66 -8.22
C ILE A 175 15.09 -12.61 -9.69
N SER A 176 14.53 -13.52 -10.47
CA SER A 176 14.86 -13.69 -11.89
C SER A 176 14.72 -12.36 -12.62
N GLY A 177 15.84 -11.88 -13.17
CA GLY A 177 15.88 -10.74 -14.07
C GLY A 177 16.14 -9.37 -13.46
N ILE A 178 15.90 -9.15 -12.17
CA ILE A 178 16.17 -7.86 -11.53
C ILE A 178 17.50 -7.93 -10.79
N GLY A 179 18.41 -6.99 -11.07
CA GLY A 179 19.65 -6.84 -10.32
C GLY A 179 19.34 -6.51 -8.86
N GLY A 180 20.06 -7.17 -7.93
CA GLY A 180 19.84 -6.95 -6.49
C GLY A 180 20.02 -5.49 -6.06
N GLU A 181 20.79 -4.72 -6.83
CA GLU A 181 21.02 -3.29 -6.62
C GLU A 181 19.78 -2.42 -6.75
N TYR A 182 18.75 -2.86 -7.48
CA TYR A 182 17.50 -2.12 -7.66
C TYR A 182 16.39 -2.53 -6.68
N LEU A 183 16.69 -3.47 -5.78
CA LEU A 183 15.75 -4.01 -4.82
C LEU A 183 16.12 -3.62 -3.39
N LYS A 184 15.15 -3.10 -2.66
CA LYS A 184 15.25 -2.84 -1.23
C LYS A 184 14.93 -4.08 -0.42
N GLY A 185 14.02 -4.93 -0.91
CA GLY A 185 13.63 -6.17 -0.28
C GLY A 185 12.31 -6.73 -0.82
N VAL A 186 11.79 -7.78 -0.16
CA VAL A 186 10.47 -8.36 -0.46
C VAL A 186 9.72 -8.59 0.85
N THR A 187 8.42 -8.33 0.87
CA THR A 187 7.57 -8.64 2.02
C THR A 187 7.04 -10.08 1.95
N ALA A 188 6.50 -10.57 3.06
CA ALA A 188 5.89 -11.90 3.13
C ALA A 188 4.72 -12.08 2.15
N GLU A 189 4.04 -10.98 1.79
CA GLU A 189 2.95 -10.96 0.81
C GLU A 189 3.45 -10.89 -0.64
N HIS A 190 4.73 -11.11 -0.88
CA HIS A 190 5.36 -11.06 -2.20
C HIS A 190 5.34 -9.67 -2.86
N LEU A 191 5.29 -8.60 -2.07
CA LEU A 191 5.47 -7.24 -2.55
C LEU A 191 6.97 -6.98 -2.71
N ILE A 192 7.41 -6.68 -3.93
CA ILE A 192 8.80 -6.41 -4.27
C ILE A 192 9.07 -4.92 -4.08
N MET A 193 9.92 -4.57 -3.12
CA MET A 193 10.29 -3.18 -2.84
C MET A 193 11.43 -2.74 -3.75
N LEU A 194 11.16 -1.76 -4.61
CA LEU A 194 12.18 -1.14 -5.44
C LEU A 194 13.00 -0.12 -4.63
N ASP A 195 14.29 -0.08 -4.91
CA ASP A 195 15.16 0.98 -4.40
C ASP A 195 15.14 2.17 -5.38
N ALA A 196 14.24 3.11 -5.12
CA ALA A 196 14.08 4.30 -5.94
C ALA A 196 15.35 5.15 -6.00
N LYS A 197 16.13 5.18 -4.93
CA LYS A 197 17.39 5.92 -4.88
C LYS A 197 18.39 5.35 -5.88
N ASN A 198 18.62 4.04 -5.81
CA ASN A 198 19.56 3.38 -6.72
C ASN A 198 19.09 3.46 -8.18
N ILE A 199 17.77 3.37 -8.42
CA ILE A 199 17.19 3.53 -9.76
C ILE A 199 17.41 4.97 -10.28
N LEU A 200 17.26 6.00 -9.44
CA LEU A 200 17.46 7.41 -9.80
C LEU A 200 18.93 7.81 -9.95
N GLU A 201 19.86 7.02 -9.41
CA GLU A 201 21.29 7.29 -9.46
C GLU A 201 22.03 6.43 -10.52
N ASP A 202 21.34 5.49 -11.19
CA ASP A 202 21.95 4.58 -12.14
C ASP A 202 22.29 5.27 -13.47
N GLU A 203 23.56 5.29 -13.80
CA GLU A 203 24.08 5.85 -15.06
C GLU A 203 23.55 5.14 -16.32
N LYS A 204 23.13 3.87 -16.22
CA LYS A 204 22.54 3.13 -17.35
C LYS A 204 21.17 3.67 -17.75
N ILE A 205 20.47 4.29 -16.81
CA ILE A 205 19.16 4.93 -17.02
C ILE A 205 19.36 6.33 -17.58
N ILE A 206 20.50 6.96 -17.28
CA ILE A 206 20.86 8.28 -17.80
C ILE A 206 21.31 8.11 -19.25
N VAL A 207 20.42 8.39 -20.18
CA VAL A 207 20.77 8.44 -21.60
C VAL A 207 21.45 9.78 -21.87
N ASN A 208 22.76 9.84 -21.66
CA ASN A 208 23.57 10.96 -22.14
C ASN A 208 23.74 10.81 -23.66
N GLN A 209 23.19 11.75 -24.42
CA GLN A 209 23.50 11.92 -25.84
C GLN A 209 24.71 12.80 -26.02
#